data_6207a515f8caab35a4d3ac540c13eef0
#
_entry.id   6207a515f8caab35a4d3ac540c13eef0
#
_cell.length_a   1.000
_cell.length_b   1.000
_cell.length_c   1.000
_cell.angle_alpha   90.00
_cell.angle_beta   90.00
_cell.angle_gamma   90.00
#
_symmetry.space_group_name_H-M   'P 1'
#
loop_
_entity.id
_entity.type
_entity.pdbx_description
1 polymer ?
#
loop_
_entity_poly.entity_id
_entity_poly.type
_entity_poly.pdbx_seq_one_letter_code
_entity_poly.pdbx_strand_id
1 'polypeptide(L)'
;SATIANPREHMASLTGLPASSLSVITADTAPAGWRTLALWNPPRVEPSALIEWHEKLAPGAARRRASSMHEAAHLLATMLQHGLRTIAFVRTRAVAERLFEAARDRLPSALRPRLACYRAGYTLEERRDVERRLFGGELHGVVATTALELGVDVGGLDATIHLGYPGTTASLAQQAGRAGRSGRDAVAILVAADNPMEQSLVAAPRLVLDRPLEQTVID
;
A
#
# COMPACT_ATOMS: atom_id res chain seq x y z
N SER A 1 18.24 7.73 -0.64
CA SER A 1 17.02 6.92 -0.54
C SER A 1 17.21 5.81 0.49
N ALA A 2 16.19 5.48 1.23
CA ALA A 2 16.20 4.39 2.21
C ALA A 2 15.91 2.99 1.58
N THR A 3 15.71 2.93 0.27
CA THR A 3 15.25 1.73 -0.46
C THR A 3 16.07 1.47 -1.73
N ILE A 4 17.38 1.61 -1.65
CA ILE A 4 18.32 1.30 -2.73
C ILE A 4 19.19 0.13 -2.28
N ALA A 5 19.23 -0.95 -3.06
CA ALA A 5 20.03 -2.14 -2.75
C ALA A 5 21.54 -1.93 -2.99
N ASN A 6 21.89 -1.11 -3.98
CA ASN A 6 23.26 -0.85 -4.40
C ASN A 6 23.63 0.66 -4.35
N PRO A 7 23.57 1.31 -3.18
CA PRO A 7 23.70 2.77 -3.08
C PRO A 7 25.07 3.28 -3.53
N ARG A 8 26.14 2.54 -3.32
CA ARG A 8 27.49 2.94 -3.70
C ARG A 8 27.69 2.94 -5.21
N GLU A 9 27.33 1.84 -5.86
CA GLU A 9 27.42 1.66 -7.31
C GLU A 9 26.51 2.64 -8.03
N HIS A 10 25.27 2.78 -7.53
CA HIS A 10 24.30 3.71 -8.09
C HIS A 10 24.80 5.15 -8.04
N MET A 11 25.38 5.58 -6.90
CA MET A 11 25.89 6.94 -6.75
C MET A 11 27.15 7.15 -7.59
N ALA A 12 28.03 6.15 -7.69
CA ALA A 12 29.21 6.21 -8.55
C ALA A 12 28.81 6.41 -10.02
N SER A 13 27.81 5.69 -10.50
CA SER A 13 27.29 5.83 -11.88
C SER A 13 26.65 7.20 -12.12
N LEU A 14 25.91 7.73 -11.15
CA LEU A 14 25.28 9.06 -11.26
C LEU A 14 26.27 10.22 -11.27
N THR A 15 27.32 10.12 -10.47
CA THR A 15 28.25 11.24 -10.24
C THR A 15 29.53 11.14 -11.03
N GLY A 16 29.85 9.96 -11.60
CA GLY A 16 31.14 9.67 -12.22
C GLY A 16 32.30 9.55 -11.23
N LEU A 17 32.01 9.57 -9.92
CA LEU A 17 33.06 9.45 -8.89
C LEU A 17 33.44 7.97 -8.68
N PRO A 18 34.71 7.70 -8.34
CA PRO A 18 35.12 6.35 -7.98
C PRO A 18 34.32 5.83 -6.77
N ALA A 19 33.85 4.59 -6.80
CA ALA A 19 33.11 3.98 -5.70
C ALA A 19 33.87 4.00 -4.36
N SER A 20 35.21 4.00 -4.41
CA SER A 20 36.09 4.11 -3.23
C SER A 20 36.04 5.47 -2.53
N SER A 21 35.64 6.53 -3.24
CA SER A 21 35.52 7.88 -2.67
C SER A 21 34.16 8.14 -2.02
N LEU A 22 33.23 7.18 -2.13
CA LEU A 22 31.87 7.32 -1.62
C LEU A 22 31.72 6.61 -0.25
N SER A 23 31.24 7.32 0.73
CA SER A 23 30.84 6.75 2.02
C SER A 23 29.35 6.40 2.01
N VAL A 24 29.01 5.19 2.44
CA VAL A 24 27.62 4.71 2.54
C VAL A 24 27.28 4.57 4.02
N ILE A 25 26.25 5.28 4.46
CA ILE A 25 25.70 5.18 5.81
C ILE A 25 24.45 4.31 5.72
N THR A 26 24.49 3.11 6.30
CA THR A 26 23.40 2.13 6.26
C THR A 26 22.65 2.01 7.59
N ALA A 27 23.22 2.55 8.67
CA ALA A 27 22.56 2.53 9.97
C ALA A 27 21.42 3.55 9.98
N ASP A 28 20.19 3.05 10.10
CA ASP A 28 19.01 3.91 10.34
C ASP A 28 18.93 4.23 11.83
N THR A 29 19.11 5.50 12.17
CA THR A 29 19.03 6.03 13.53
C THR A 29 17.76 6.83 13.77
N ALA A 30 16.86 6.88 12.79
CA ALA A 30 15.59 7.59 12.93
C ALA A 30 14.68 6.86 13.94
N PRO A 31 13.99 7.60 14.83
CA PRO A 31 13.02 7.00 15.74
C PRO A 31 11.94 6.26 14.95
N ALA A 32 11.89 4.95 15.08
CA ALA A 32 10.87 4.10 14.44
C ALA A 32 10.15 3.29 15.51
N GLY A 33 8.83 3.21 15.41
CA GLY A 33 8.02 2.25 16.15
C GLY A 33 8.04 0.87 15.49
N TRP A 34 7.38 -0.10 16.13
CA TRP A 34 7.17 -1.41 15.53
C TRP A 34 6.29 -1.29 14.31
N ARG A 35 6.69 -1.97 13.23
CA ARG A 35 5.89 -2.07 12.02
C ARG A 35 5.55 -3.51 11.74
N THR A 36 4.25 -3.83 11.77
CA THR A 36 3.74 -5.15 11.45
C THR A 36 3.29 -5.17 9.98
N LEU A 37 3.81 -6.11 9.19
CA LEU A 37 3.28 -6.40 7.85
C LEU A 37 2.31 -7.58 7.95
N ALA A 38 1.04 -7.33 7.67
CA ALA A 38 -0.01 -8.34 7.60
C ALA A 38 -0.31 -8.69 6.14
N LEU A 39 -0.25 -9.98 5.82
CA LEU A 39 -0.69 -10.49 4.52
C LEU A 39 -2.14 -10.93 4.66
N TRP A 40 -3.05 -10.10 4.18
CA TRP A 40 -4.49 -10.35 4.24
C TRP A 40 -4.93 -11.12 3.00
N ASN A 41 -5.30 -12.38 3.20
CA ASN A 41 -5.82 -13.19 2.13
C ASN A 41 -7.35 -13.21 2.22
N PRO A 42 -8.08 -12.60 1.26
CA PRO A 42 -9.52 -12.57 1.29
C PRO A 42 -10.12 -13.97 1.47
N PRO A 43 -11.18 -14.12 2.26
CA PRO A 43 -11.78 -15.43 2.53
C PRO A 43 -12.30 -16.07 1.22
N ARG A 44 -12.37 -17.41 1.20
CA ARG A 44 -13.05 -18.11 0.12
C ARG A 44 -14.55 -17.91 0.27
N VAL A 45 -15.20 -17.61 -0.84
CA VAL A 45 -16.66 -17.49 -0.87
C VAL A 45 -17.24 -18.85 -1.09
N GLU A 46 -18.17 -19.27 -0.23
CA GLU A 46 -18.93 -20.51 -0.43
C GLU A 46 -19.80 -20.37 -1.70
N PRO A 47 -19.85 -21.40 -2.55
CA PRO A 47 -20.67 -21.36 -3.74
C PRO A 47 -22.14 -21.18 -3.37
N SER A 48 -22.82 -20.22 -3.98
CA SER A 48 -24.28 -20.19 -3.96
C SER A 48 -24.82 -21.38 -4.79
N ALA A 49 -26.04 -21.81 -4.54
CA ALA A 49 -26.68 -22.94 -5.25
C ALA A 49 -26.62 -22.82 -6.80
N LEU A 50 -26.59 -21.60 -7.34
CA LEU A 50 -26.40 -21.32 -8.78
C LEU A 50 -24.95 -21.61 -9.24
N ILE A 51 -23.94 -21.39 -8.37
CA ILE A 51 -22.54 -21.64 -8.65
C ILE A 51 -22.27 -23.17 -8.56
N GLU A 52 -22.91 -23.88 -7.64
CA GLU A 52 -22.82 -25.36 -7.54
C GLU A 52 -23.28 -26.05 -8.81
N TRP A 53 -24.31 -25.51 -9.48
CA TRP A 53 -24.77 -26.04 -10.76
C TRP A 53 -23.73 -25.83 -11.88
N HIS A 54 -23.08 -24.62 -11.92
CA HIS A 54 -21.99 -24.34 -12.85
C HIS A 54 -20.72 -25.15 -12.55
N GLU A 55 -20.45 -25.50 -11.29
CA GLU A 55 -19.27 -26.28 -10.91
C GLU A 55 -19.35 -27.72 -11.41
N LYS A 56 -20.57 -28.29 -11.51
CA LYS A 56 -20.81 -29.60 -12.15
C LYS A 56 -20.47 -29.57 -13.65
N LEU A 57 -20.51 -28.38 -14.29
CA LEU A 57 -20.19 -28.19 -15.70
C LEU A 57 -18.72 -27.81 -15.94
N ALA A 58 -18.05 -27.22 -14.95
CA ALA A 58 -16.64 -26.79 -15.02
C ALA A 58 -15.97 -27.01 -13.64
N PRO A 59 -15.49 -28.24 -13.36
CA PRO A 59 -14.82 -28.54 -12.09
C PRO A 59 -13.60 -27.62 -11.86
N GLY A 60 -13.57 -26.94 -10.71
CA GLY A 60 -12.50 -26.02 -10.32
C GLY A 60 -12.83 -24.52 -10.47
N ALA A 61 -13.97 -24.16 -11.07
CA ALA A 61 -14.40 -22.76 -11.18
C ALA A 61 -14.93 -22.18 -9.84
N ALA A 62 -15.19 -23.01 -8.86
CA ALA A 62 -16.08 -22.72 -7.73
C ALA A 62 -15.42 -22.20 -6.45
N ARG A 63 -14.13 -22.02 -6.39
CA ARG A 63 -13.49 -21.57 -5.14
C ARG A 63 -12.85 -20.21 -5.28
N ARG A 64 -13.64 -19.22 -5.73
CA ARG A 64 -13.18 -17.84 -5.79
C ARG A 64 -13.07 -17.23 -4.38
N ARG A 65 -12.08 -16.38 -4.20
CA ARG A 65 -11.99 -15.56 -3.00
C ARG A 65 -12.93 -14.36 -3.08
N ALA A 66 -13.25 -13.80 -1.92
CA ALA A 66 -13.92 -12.51 -1.83
C ALA A 66 -13.09 -11.45 -2.56
N SER A 67 -13.77 -10.44 -3.06
CA SER A 67 -13.11 -9.37 -3.79
C SER A 67 -12.11 -8.62 -2.90
N SER A 68 -10.83 -8.63 -3.28
CA SER A 68 -9.79 -7.86 -2.59
C SER A 68 -10.12 -6.37 -2.50
N MET A 69 -10.82 -5.83 -3.51
CA MET A 69 -11.34 -4.46 -3.51
C MET A 69 -12.33 -4.23 -2.36
N HIS A 70 -13.29 -5.14 -2.17
CA HIS A 70 -14.29 -5.03 -1.11
C HIS A 70 -13.65 -5.21 0.28
N GLU A 71 -12.70 -6.12 0.40
CA GLU A 71 -11.94 -6.32 1.64
C GLU A 71 -11.12 -5.07 2.00
N ALA A 72 -10.39 -4.50 1.03
CA ALA A 72 -9.62 -3.27 1.25
C ALA A 72 -10.52 -2.08 1.61
N ALA A 73 -11.70 -1.96 0.98
CA ALA A 73 -12.67 -0.93 1.31
C ALA A 73 -13.24 -1.10 2.73
N HIS A 74 -13.51 -2.35 3.13
CA HIS A 74 -13.97 -2.67 4.47
C HIS A 74 -12.89 -2.35 5.52
N LEU A 75 -11.67 -2.80 5.31
CA LEU A 75 -10.54 -2.52 6.19
C LEU A 75 -10.29 -1.02 6.34
N LEU A 76 -10.27 -0.27 5.23
CA LEU A 76 -10.09 1.18 5.25
C LEU A 76 -11.20 1.86 6.05
N ALA A 77 -12.46 1.53 5.79
CA ALA A 77 -13.59 2.10 6.52
C ALA A 77 -13.52 1.76 8.01
N THR A 78 -13.21 0.52 8.37
CA THR A 78 -13.04 0.08 9.76
C THR A 78 -11.95 0.86 10.47
N MET A 79 -10.78 1.02 9.85
CA MET A 79 -9.68 1.80 10.44
C MET A 79 -10.07 3.25 10.72
N LEU A 80 -10.74 3.90 9.76
CA LEU A 80 -11.21 5.27 9.93
C LEU A 80 -12.25 5.40 11.04
N GLN A 81 -13.15 4.41 11.17
CA GLN A 81 -14.15 4.36 12.25
C GLN A 81 -13.50 4.24 13.64
N HIS A 82 -12.34 3.59 13.71
CA HIS A 82 -11.54 3.51 14.94
C HIS A 82 -10.56 4.68 15.13
N GLY A 83 -10.66 5.71 14.29
CA GLY A 83 -9.83 6.91 14.39
C GLY A 83 -8.39 6.73 13.88
N LEU A 84 -8.08 5.62 13.23
CA LEU A 84 -6.74 5.36 12.69
C LEU A 84 -6.53 6.11 11.38
N ARG A 85 -5.42 6.83 11.29
CA ARG A 85 -5.03 7.54 10.07
C ARG A 85 -4.37 6.57 9.09
N THR A 86 -5.01 6.38 7.93
CA THR A 86 -4.67 5.30 7.01
C THR A 86 -4.52 5.79 5.56
N ILE A 87 -3.47 5.35 4.87
CA ILE A 87 -3.37 5.46 3.41
C ILE A 87 -3.61 4.09 2.77
N ALA A 88 -4.49 4.05 1.77
CA ALA A 88 -4.69 2.88 0.92
C ALA A 88 -4.02 3.10 -0.45
N PHE A 89 -3.04 2.27 -0.77
CA PHE A 89 -2.32 2.31 -2.03
C PHE A 89 -2.94 1.38 -3.06
N VAL A 90 -3.08 1.89 -4.28
CA VAL A 90 -3.59 1.15 -5.43
C VAL A 90 -2.76 1.43 -6.69
N ARG A 91 -2.85 0.55 -7.68
CA ARG A 91 -1.98 0.62 -8.88
C ARG A 91 -2.46 1.61 -9.93
N THR A 92 -3.76 1.84 -10.06
CA THR A 92 -4.33 2.67 -11.13
C THR A 92 -5.32 3.70 -10.62
N ARG A 93 -5.53 4.77 -11.40
CA ARG A 93 -6.50 5.83 -11.08
C ARG A 93 -7.93 5.31 -10.98
N ALA A 94 -8.32 4.44 -11.91
CA ALA A 94 -9.67 3.88 -11.91
C ALA A 94 -9.93 3.00 -10.67
N VAL A 95 -8.90 2.27 -10.21
CA VAL A 95 -8.98 1.49 -8.97
C VAL A 95 -9.04 2.42 -7.76
N ALA A 96 -8.32 3.56 -7.78
CA ALA A 96 -8.37 4.54 -6.69
C ALA A 96 -9.78 5.11 -6.48
N GLU A 97 -10.43 5.53 -7.56
CA GLU A 97 -11.80 6.04 -7.50
C GLU A 97 -12.78 4.98 -6.97
N ARG A 98 -12.69 3.77 -7.51
CA ARG A 98 -13.57 2.66 -7.09
C ARG A 98 -13.38 2.29 -5.62
N LEU A 99 -12.13 2.25 -5.14
CA LEU A 99 -11.83 1.97 -3.73
C LEU A 99 -12.32 3.11 -2.83
N PHE A 100 -12.10 4.36 -3.27
CA PHE A 100 -12.59 5.55 -2.56
C PHE A 100 -14.11 5.51 -2.39
N GLU A 101 -14.88 5.33 -3.47
CA GLU A 101 -16.34 5.24 -3.40
C GLU A 101 -16.79 4.06 -2.54
N ALA A 102 -16.21 2.87 -2.75
CA ALA A 102 -16.56 1.68 -1.99
C ALA A 102 -16.28 1.82 -0.48
N ALA A 103 -15.22 2.51 -0.09
CA ALA A 103 -14.91 2.79 1.31
C ALA A 103 -15.84 3.89 1.87
N ARG A 104 -16.07 4.95 1.11
CA ARG A 104 -16.94 6.07 1.49
C ARG A 104 -18.38 5.62 1.78
N ASP A 105 -18.90 4.70 0.97
CA ASP A 105 -20.26 4.16 1.15
C ASP A 105 -20.41 3.36 2.47
N ARG A 106 -19.30 2.81 2.98
CA ARG A 106 -19.25 2.09 4.26
C ARG A 106 -19.07 2.99 5.48
N LEU A 107 -18.73 4.26 5.25
CA LEU A 107 -18.51 5.21 6.34
C LEU A 107 -19.81 5.89 6.78
N PRO A 108 -20.00 6.11 8.10
CA PRO A 108 -20.98 7.03 8.59
C PRO A 108 -20.83 8.41 7.95
N SER A 109 -21.94 9.12 7.76
CA SER A 109 -21.95 10.43 7.08
C SER A 109 -20.96 11.43 7.66
N ALA A 110 -20.77 11.43 8.98
CA ALA A 110 -19.82 12.30 9.69
C ALA A 110 -18.34 12.03 9.35
N LEU A 111 -17.99 10.82 8.93
CA LEU A 111 -16.62 10.44 8.60
C LEU A 111 -16.30 10.55 7.11
N ARG A 112 -17.33 10.60 6.23
CA ARG A 112 -17.13 10.70 4.78
C ARG A 112 -16.24 11.87 4.34
N PRO A 113 -16.37 13.10 4.93
CA PRO A 113 -15.48 14.21 4.60
C PRO A 113 -14.00 14.01 5.00
N ARG A 114 -13.72 13.04 5.88
CA ARG A 114 -12.38 12.71 6.34
C ARG A 114 -11.64 11.69 5.45
N LEU A 115 -12.28 11.24 4.38
CA LEU A 115 -11.68 10.38 3.34
C LEU A 115 -11.51 11.18 2.06
N ALA A 116 -10.34 11.08 1.43
CA ALA A 116 -10.05 11.70 0.14
C ALA A 116 -9.42 10.69 -0.84
N CYS A 117 -9.48 11.00 -2.12
CA CYS A 117 -8.70 10.34 -3.15
C CYS A 117 -7.50 11.23 -3.52
N TYR A 118 -6.33 10.63 -3.81
CA TYR A 118 -5.14 11.34 -4.26
C TYR A 118 -4.49 10.60 -5.44
N ARG A 119 -4.59 11.19 -6.62
CA ARG A 119 -4.13 10.56 -7.85
C ARG A 119 -3.54 11.54 -8.85
N ALA A 120 -2.81 11.05 -9.81
CA ALA A 120 -2.39 11.85 -10.95
C ALA A 120 -3.62 12.32 -11.77
N GLY A 121 -3.54 13.53 -12.31
CA GLY A 121 -4.63 14.17 -13.04
C GLY A 121 -5.40 15.22 -12.23
N TYR A 122 -5.11 15.36 -10.94
CA TYR A 122 -5.55 16.52 -10.16
C TYR A 122 -4.75 17.76 -10.55
N THR A 123 -5.37 18.92 -10.47
CA THR A 123 -4.69 20.21 -10.55
C THR A 123 -3.71 20.38 -9.40
N LEU A 124 -2.80 21.33 -9.52
CA LEU A 124 -1.86 21.63 -8.43
C LEU A 124 -2.59 22.09 -7.16
N GLU A 125 -3.68 22.82 -7.30
CA GLU A 125 -4.51 23.30 -6.19
C GLU A 125 -5.22 22.16 -5.47
N GLU A 126 -5.85 21.25 -6.20
CA GLU A 126 -6.51 20.07 -5.63
C GLU A 126 -5.51 19.19 -4.87
N ARG A 127 -4.31 18.98 -5.41
CA ARG A 127 -3.26 18.22 -4.73
C ARG A 127 -2.85 18.89 -3.42
N ARG A 128 -2.57 20.19 -3.46
CA ARG A 128 -2.18 20.97 -2.28
C ARG A 128 -3.27 21.00 -1.24
N ASP A 129 -4.54 21.03 -1.63
CA ASP A 129 -5.66 20.96 -0.68
C ASP A 129 -5.68 19.61 0.05
N VAL A 130 -5.62 18.49 -0.68
CA VAL A 130 -5.57 17.16 -0.06
C VAL A 130 -4.35 17.01 0.84
N GLU A 131 -3.18 17.46 0.40
CA GLU A 131 -1.94 17.43 1.20
C GLU A 131 -2.08 18.26 2.48
N ARG A 132 -2.54 19.50 2.37
CA ARG A 132 -2.76 20.39 3.53
C ARG A 132 -3.71 19.77 4.55
N ARG A 133 -4.83 19.21 4.11
CA ARG A 133 -5.83 18.57 4.96
C ARG A 133 -5.29 17.27 5.59
N LEU A 134 -4.48 16.52 4.84
CA LEU A 134 -3.83 15.32 5.34
C LEU A 134 -2.79 15.64 6.41
N PHE A 135 -1.94 16.65 6.17
CA PHE A 135 -0.92 17.10 7.15
C PHE A 135 -1.55 17.76 8.37
N GLY A 136 -2.61 18.54 8.16
CA GLY A 136 -3.36 19.17 9.24
C GLY A 136 -4.18 18.21 10.09
N GLY A 137 -4.25 16.91 9.73
CA GLY A 137 -5.02 15.90 10.48
C GLY A 137 -6.52 15.96 10.26
N GLU A 138 -7.00 16.76 9.29
CA GLU A 138 -8.41 16.80 8.91
C GLU A 138 -8.85 15.52 8.19
N LEU A 139 -7.94 14.96 7.35
CA LEU A 139 -8.14 13.67 6.71
C LEU A 139 -7.63 12.54 7.59
N HIS A 140 -8.45 11.54 7.76
CA HIS A 140 -8.10 10.27 8.42
C HIS A 140 -7.78 9.18 7.40
N GLY A 141 -8.30 9.28 6.19
CA GLY A 141 -8.04 8.31 5.12
C GLY A 141 -7.70 8.98 3.80
N VAL A 142 -6.77 8.37 3.08
CA VAL A 142 -6.49 8.73 1.69
C VAL A 142 -6.35 7.47 0.86
N VAL A 143 -7.06 7.40 -0.27
CA VAL A 143 -6.81 6.40 -1.29
C VAL A 143 -5.87 7.01 -2.32
N ALA A 144 -4.71 6.41 -2.53
CA ALA A 144 -3.67 6.98 -3.38
C ALA A 144 -3.11 5.96 -4.39
N THR A 145 -2.66 6.47 -5.53
CA THR A 145 -1.73 5.75 -6.39
C THR A 145 -0.29 5.93 -5.87
N THR A 146 0.71 5.45 -6.61
CA THR A 146 2.14 5.68 -6.30
C THR A 146 2.53 7.14 -6.12
N ALA A 147 1.62 8.10 -6.41
CA ALA A 147 1.86 9.53 -6.25
C ALA A 147 2.18 9.96 -4.79
N LEU A 148 1.74 9.20 -3.77
CA LEU A 148 2.10 9.41 -2.37
C LEU A 148 3.19 8.45 -1.86
N GLU A 149 3.79 7.65 -2.74
CA GLU A 149 4.88 6.74 -2.40
C GLU A 149 6.19 7.48 -2.13
N LEU A 150 6.45 8.57 -2.87
CA LEU A 150 7.67 9.34 -2.81
C LEU A 150 7.40 10.84 -2.56
N GLY A 151 8.36 11.51 -1.95
CA GLY A 151 8.46 12.97 -1.94
C GLY A 151 7.55 13.73 -0.96
N VAL A 152 6.68 13.05 -0.23
CA VAL A 152 5.76 13.73 0.71
C VAL A 152 5.96 13.18 2.11
N ASP A 153 6.25 14.04 3.07
CA ASP A 153 6.34 13.64 4.48
C ASP A 153 4.97 13.72 5.15
N VAL A 154 4.24 12.62 5.08
CA VAL A 154 2.96 12.48 5.79
C VAL A 154 3.24 11.94 7.19
N GLY A 155 3.34 12.84 8.16
CA GLY A 155 3.48 12.44 9.55
C GLY A 155 2.20 11.86 10.16
N GLY A 156 2.35 11.03 11.21
CA GLY A 156 1.24 10.59 12.07
C GLY A 156 0.25 9.63 11.41
N LEU A 157 0.70 8.80 10.47
CA LEU A 157 -0.09 7.69 9.95
C LEU A 157 0.08 6.45 10.82
N ASP A 158 -1.02 5.77 11.08
CA ASP A 158 -1.10 4.56 11.90
C ASP A 158 -1.09 3.30 11.04
N ALA A 159 -1.61 3.38 9.81
CA ALA A 159 -1.72 2.23 8.93
C ALA A 159 -1.50 2.54 7.44
N THR A 160 -1.07 1.52 6.71
CA THR A 160 -1.13 1.49 5.25
C THR A 160 -1.86 0.23 4.77
N ILE A 161 -2.66 0.36 3.73
CA ILE A 161 -3.32 -0.76 3.05
C ILE A 161 -2.80 -0.79 1.62
N HIS A 162 -2.40 -1.96 1.14
CA HIS A 162 -1.93 -2.17 -0.22
C HIS A 162 -2.90 -3.09 -0.94
N LEU A 163 -3.63 -2.57 -1.91
CA LEU A 163 -4.54 -3.37 -2.73
C LEU A 163 -3.74 -4.09 -3.82
N GLY A 164 -3.32 -5.29 -3.49
CA GLY A 164 -2.38 -6.09 -4.27
C GLY A 164 -0.91 -5.71 -4.06
N TYR A 165 -0.03 -6.60 -4.46
CA TYR A 165 1.42 -6.39 -4.42
C TYR A 165 1.85 -5.29 -5.41
N PRO A 166 2.60 -4.26 -4.99
CA PRO A 166 2.90 -3.10 -5.84
C PRO A 166 3.85 -3.38 -7.02
N GLY A 167 4.39 -4.59 -7.09
CA GLY A 167 5.27 -5.03 -8.17
C GLY A 167 6.72 -5.17 -7.75
N THR A 168 7.20 -4.38 -6.80
CA THR A 168 8.56 -4.45 -6.26
C THR A 168 8.55 -4.44 -4.72
N THR A 169 9.58 -5.06 -4.13
CA THR A 169 9.78 -5.04 -2.67
C THR A 169 10.13 -3.62 -2.19
N ALA A 170 10.87 -2.87 -3.00
CA ALA A 170 11.21 -1.49 -2.73
C ALA A 170 9.96 -0.60 -2.63
N SER A 171 9.01 -0.75 -3.56
CA SER A 171 7.74 -0.01 -3.55
C SER A 171 6.90 -0.38 -2.32
N LEU A 172 6.78 -1.69 -2.00
CA LEU A 172 6.08 -2.12 -0.80
C LEU A 172 6.70 -1.53 0.47
N ALA A 173 8.03 -1.54 0.59
CA ALA A 173 8.74 -0.97 1.72
C ALA A 173 8.55 0.56 1.83
N GLN A 174 8.58 1.28 0.71
CA GLN A 174 8.35 2.73 0.66
C GLN A 174 6.93 3.10 1.06
N GLN A 175 5.93 2.38 0.52
CA GLN A 175 4.53 2.57 0.86
C GLN A 175 4.25 2.22 2.33
N ALA A 176 4.71 1.08 2.82
CA ALA A 176 4.60 0.68 4.22
C ALA A 176 5.33 1.66 5.15
N GLY A 177 6.46 2.23 4.69
CA GLY A 177 7.23 3.25 5.38
C GLY A 177 6.53 4.59 5.55
N ARG A 178 5.34 4.79 4.97
CA ARG A 178 4.52 5.99 5.21
C ARG A 178 3.87 5.99 6.59
N ALA A 179 3.64 4.84 7.21
CA ALA A 179 3.14 4.73 8.58
C ALA A 179 4.25 4.43 9.59
N GLY A 180 4.02 4.72 10.86
CA GLY A 180 4.94 4.41 11.96
C GLY A 180 6.14 5.34 12.08
N ARG A 181 6.04 6.58 11.64
CA ARG A 181 7.08 7.60 11.85
C ARG A 181 7.02 8.16 13.26
N SER A 182 8.14 8.75 13.71
CA SER A 182 8.26 9.40 15.02
C SER A 182 8.03 8.45 16.20
N GLY A 183 8.50 7.20 16.09
CA GLY A 183 8.44 6.22 17.19
C GLY A 183 7.06 5.61 17.45
N ARG A 184 6.09 5.81 16.57
CA ARG A 184 4.74 5.23 16.69
C ARG A 184 4.67 3.86 16.01
N ASP A 185 3.96 2.94 16.66
CA ASP A 185 3.67 1.64 16.05
C ASP A 185 2.72 1.77 14.87
N ALA A 186 2.89 0.90 13.87
CA ALA A 186 2.09 0.92 12.67
C ALA A 186 1.82 -0.45 12.09
N VAL A 187 0.76 -0.56 11.30
CA VAL A 187 0.43 -1.75 10.54
C VAL A 187 0.42 -1.46 9.03
N ALA A 188 1.06 -2.34 8.27
CA ALA A 188 0.95 -2.39 6.82
C ALA A 188 0.17 -3.65 6.43
N ILE A 189 -0.91 -3.51 5.67
CA ILE A 189 -1.76 -4.63 5.27
C ILE A 189 -1.69 -4.79 3.76
N LEU A 190 -1.15 -5.91 3.30
CA LEU A 190 -1.20 -6.31 1.89
C LEU A 190 -2.44 -7.18 1.67
N VAL A 191 -3.44 -6.64 0.97
CA VAL A 191 -4.67 -7.35 0.61
C VAL A 191 -4.43 -8.05 -0.72
N ALA A 192 -4.26 -9.36 -0.67
CA ALA A 192 -3.90 -10.16 -1.83
C ALA A 192 -5.08 -10.30 -2.82
N ALA A 193 -4.78 -10.17 -4.11
CA ALA A 193 -5.70 -10.52 -5.17
C ALA A 193 -5.76 -12.02 -5.40
N ASP A 194 -6.86 -12.50 -6.00
CA ASP A 194 -7.04 -13.92 -6.34
C ASP A 194 -6.34 -14.24 -7.68
N ASN A 195 -5.01 -14.04 -7.71
CA ASN A 195 -4.16 -14.40 -8.84
C ASN A 195 -2.98 -15.27 -8.37
N PRO A 196 -2.39 -16.10 -9.25
CA PRO A 196 -1.35 -17.06 -8.87
C PRO A 196 -0.14 -16.43 -8.18
N MET A 197 0.29 -15.25 -8.62
CA MET A 197 1.46 -14.57 -8.06
C MET A 197 1.20 -14.15 -6.61
N GLU A 198 0.10 -13.45 -6.33
CA GLU A 198 -0.18 -12.95 -5.00
C GLU A 198 -0.59 -14.07 -4.04
N GLN A 199 -1.26 -15.11 -4.54
CA GLN A 199 -1.55 -16.30 -3.74
C GLN A 199 -0.27 -17.06 -3.37
N SER A 200 0.74 -17.10 -4.26
CA SER A 200 2.05 -17.65 -3.95
C SER A 200 2.79 -16.82 -2.88
N LEU A 201 2.69 -15.48 -2.94
CA LEU A 201 3.28 -14.60 -1.92
C LEU A 201 2.66 -14.83 -0.54
N VAL A 202 1.34 -15.01 -0.48
CA VAL A 202 0.65 -15.30 0.79
C VAL A 202 0.99 -16.68 1.33
N ALA A 203 1.12 -17.68 0.45
CA ALA A 203 1.48 -19.04 0.84
C ALA A 203 2.93 -19.16 1.34
N ALA A 204 3.82 -18.31 0.81
CA ALA A 204 5.24 -18.29 1.17
C ALA A 204 5.70 -16.84 1.46
N PRO A 205 5.36 -16.27 2.64
CA PRO A 205 5.63 -14.88 2.99
C PRO A 205 7.11 -14.47 2.88
N ARG A 206 8.03 -15.40 3.09
CA ARG A 206 9.47 -15.18 2.95
C ARG A 206 9.88 -14.76 1.54
N LEU A 207 9.10 -15.11 0.52
CA LEU A 207 9.34 -14.62 -0.85
C LEU A 207 9.24 -13.10 -0.97
N VAL A 208 8.53 -12.45 -0.05
CA VAL A 208 8.43 -10.98 0.03
C VAL A 208 9.41 -10.43 1.06
N LEU A 209 9.47 -11.06 2.24
CA LEU A 209 10.18 -10.53 3.40
C LEU A 209 11.70 -10.71 3.30
N ASP A 210 12.15 -11.83 2.70
CA ASP A 210 13.58 -12.17 2.61
C ASP A 210 14.19 -11.74 1.25
N ARG A 211 13.40 -11.16 0.35
CA ARG A 211 13.92 -10.65 -0.91
C ARG A 211 14.79 -9.41 -0.69
N PRO A 212 16.00 -9.38 -1.25
CA PRO A 212 16.74 -8.14 -1.33
C PRO A 212 15.94 -7.11 -2.15
N LEU A 213 16.13 -5.83 -1.84
CA LEU A 213 15.56 -4.77 -2.64
C LEU A 213 16.06 -4.87 -4.08
N GLU A 214 15.24 -4.49 -5.02
CA GLU A 214 15.61 -4.44 -6.44
C GLU A 214 16.74 -3.43 -6.66
N GLN A 215 17.72 -3.82 -7.47
CA GLN A 215 18.80 -2.91 -7.84
C GLN A 215 18.32 -1.88 -8.84
N THR A 216 18.73 -0.64 -8.66
CA THR A 216 18.50 0.40 -9.66
C THR A 216 19.61 0.32 -10.69
N VAL A 217 19.26 0.05 -11.95
CA VAL A 217 20.17 0.10 -13.10
C VAL A 217 20.10 1.50 -13.71
N ILE A 218 21.26 2.06 -14.03
CA ILE A 218 21.39 3.30 -14.80
C ILE A 218 21.95 2.88 -16.14
N ASP A 219 21.17 3.09 -17.20
CA ASP A 219 21.58 2.90 -18.59
C ASP A 219 22.34 4.11 -19.10
#